data_1e3a0277b1390850816b5584cef75730
#
_entry.id   1e3a0277b1390850816b5584cef75730
#
_cell.length_a   1.000
_cell.length_b   1.000
_cell.length_c   1.000
_cell.angle_alpha   90.00
_cell.angle_beta   90.00
_cell.angle_gamma   90.00
#
_symmetry.space_group_name_H-M   'P 1'
#
loop_
_entity.id
_entity.type
_entity.pdbx_description
1 polymer ?
#
loop_
_entity_poly.entity_id
_entity_poly.type
_entity_poly.pdbx_seq_one_letter_code
_entity_poly.pdbx_strand_id
1 'polypeptide(L)'
;MQKLGKIIILGGTGFIGSQLSAKLSPLCDHICVLTRNTDTNKNLKLIPNLEIIQTNILEQRNLNTIFTGSDVVINTIGILNEFNEDNTFEIMHFELTKKISSAIKHNKIKRYLHISSLNADPKATSRYL
;
A
#
# COMPACT_ATOMS: atom_id res chain seq x y z
N MET A 1 15.80 -19.71 -6.83
CA MET A 1 14.77 -19.10 -5.97
C MET A 1 13.51 -18.85 -6.77
N GLN A 2 12.41 -19.26 -6.22
CA GLN A 2 11.13 -19.12 -6.90
C GLN A 2 10.63 -17.68 -6.78
N LYS A 3 10.24 -17.09 -7.90
CA LYS A 3 9.69 -15.74 -7.88
C LYS A 3 8.31 -15.73 -7.26
N LEU A 4 8.01 -14.63 -6.58
CA LEU A 4 6.65 -14.34 -6.17
C LEU A 4 5.82 -13.99 -7.41
N GLY A 5 4.53 -14.24 -7.36
CA GLY A 5 3.67 -13.92 -8.50
C GLY A 5 3.31 -12.46 -8.54
N LYS A 6 2.25 -12.09 -7.82
CA LYS A 6 1.73 -10.72 -7.85
C LYS A 6 1.84 -10.09 -6.46
N ILE A 7 2.40 -8.88 -6.43
CA ILE A 7 2.54 -8.09 -5.20
C ILE A 7 1.72 -6.82 -5.35
N ILE A 8 0.93 -6.50 -4.33
CA ILE A 8 0.19 -5.24 -4.26
C ILE A 8 0.89 -4.33 -3.25
N ILE A 9 1.15 -3.10 -3.63
CA ILE A 9 1.73 -2.11 -2.72
C ILE A 9 0.80 -0.90 -2.64
N LEU A 10 0.29 -0.64 -1.44
CA LEU A 10 -0.49 0.56 -1.19
C LEU A 10 0.46 1.64 -0.70
N GLY A 11 0.36 2.82 -1.29
CA GLY A 11 1.30 3.90 -1.00
C GLY A 11 2.62 3.77 -1.73
N GLY A 12 2.65 2.99 -2.80
CA GLY A 12 3.88 2.71 -3.53
C GLY A 12 4.55 3.90 -4.18
N THR A 13 3.84 5.03 -4.29
CA THR A 13 4.42 6.25 -4.86
C THR A 13 5.09 7.11 -3.80
N GLY A 14 4.94 6.79 -2.51
CA GLY A 14 5.64 7.49 -1.44
C GLY A 14 7.10 7.07 -1.36
N PHE A 15 7.82 7.66 -0.40
CA PHE A 15 9.25 7.41 -0.28
C PHE A 15 9.57 5.92 -0.06
N ILE A 16 8.96 5.33 0.96
CA ILE A 16 9.23 3.93 1.27
C ILE A 16 8.64 3.01 0.21
N GLY A 17 7.41 3.29 -0.22
CA GLY A 17 6.75 2.45 -1.20
C GLY A 17 7.47 2.40 -2.54
N SER A 18 8.01 3.54 -2.98
CA SER A 18 8.73 3.56 -4.26
C SER A 18 10.05 2.79 -4.17
N GLN A 19 10.73 2.88 -3.03
CA GLN A 19 11.95 2.10 -2.81
C GLN A 19 11.66 0.60 -2.82
N LEU A 20 10.61 0.19 -2.12
CA LEU A 20 10.21 -1.21 -2.10
C LEU A 20 9.82 -1.70 -3.47
N SER A 21 9.06 -0.90 -4.22
CA SER A 21 8.62 -1.29 -5.56
C SER A 21 9.80 -1.56 -6.47
N ALA A 22 10.80 -0.69 -6.43
CA ALA A 22 11.99 -0.85 -7.25
C ALA A 22 12.78 -2.09 -6.87
N LYS A 23 12.89 -2.38 -5.56
CA LYS A 23 13.66 -3.52 -5.09
C LYS A 23 12.95 -4.85 -5.28
N LEU A 24 11.63 -4.84 -5.21
CA LEU A 24 10.86 -6.08 -5.31
C LEU A 24 10.53 -6.47 -6.74
N SER A 25 10.58 -5.52 -7.67
CA SER A 25 10.19 -5.83 -9.05
C SER A 25 10.98 -6.99 -9.67
N PRO A 26 12.30 -7.13 -9.45
CA PRO A 26 13.00 -8.28 -10.02
C PRO A 26 12.65 -9.61 -9.35
N LEU A 27 11.99 -9.58 -8.21
CA LEU A 27 11.72 -10.77 -7.40
C LEU A 27 10.31 -11.32 -7.60
N CYS A 28 9.53 -10.70 -8.48
CA CYS A 28 8.14 -11.11 -8.69
C CYS A 28 7.77 -10.98 -10.16
N ASP A 29 6.62 -11.55 -10.51
CA ASP A 29 6.13 -11.49 -11.87
C ASP A 29 5.48 -10.14 -12.17
N HIS A 30 4.77 -9.58 -11.20
CA HIS A 30 4.00 -8.37 -11.42
C HIS A 30 3.83 -7.60 -10.11
N ILE A 31 4.01 -6.28 -10.17
CA ILE A 31 3.76 -5.40 -9.04
C ILE A 31 2.66 -4.40 -9.42
N CYS A 32 1.65 -4.30 -8.57
CA CYS A 32 0.61 -3.28 -8.70
C CYS A 32 0.77 -2.27 -7.58
N VAL A 33 0.96 -1.01 -7.94
CA VAL A 33 1.08 0.08 -7.00
C VAL A 33 -0.22 0.88 -7.00
N LEU A 34 -0.90 0.91 -5.85
CA LEU A 34 -2.16 1.64 -5.73
C LEU A 34 -1.90 3.04 -5.22
N THR A 35 -2.47 4.02 -5.90
CA THR A 35 -2.30 5.41 -5.53
C THR A 35 -3.54 6.21 -5.87
N ARG A 36 -3.73 7.33 -5.17
CA ARG A 36 -4.79 8.26 -5.51
C ARG A 36 -4.36 9.23 -6.61
N ASN A 37 -3.07 9.35 -6.84
CA ASN A 37 -2.54 10.31 -7.81
C ASN A 37 -1.39 9.68 -8.60
N THR A 38 -1.59 9.56 -9.91
CA THR A 38 -0.61 8.92 -10.78
C THR A 38 0.53 9.84 -11.21
N ASP A 39 0.45 11.12 -10.88
CA ASP A 39 1.46 12.09 -11.35
C ASP A 39 2.72 12.10 -10.51
N THR A 40 2.75 11.35 -9.41
CA THR A 40 3.71 11.60 -8.36
C THR A 40 5.04 10.88 -8.48
N ASN A 41 5.21 9.86 -9.31
CA ASN A 41 6.52 9.23 -9.38
C ASN A 41 6.77 8.64 -10.76
N LYS A 42 7.41 9.44 -11.60
CA LYS A 42 7.68 9.04 -12.98
C LYS A 42 8.68 7.89 -13.08
N ASN A 43 9.54 7.74 -12.07
CA ASN A 43 10.54 6.68 -12.12
C ASN A 43 9.93 5.29 -12.05
N LEU A 44 8.81 5.15 -11.36
CA LEU A 44 8.14 3.85 -11.28
C LEU A 44 7.62 3.39 -12.64
N LYS A 45 7.31 4.31 -13.53
CA LYS A 45 6.79 3.98 -14.86
C LYS A 45 7.84 3.33 -15.73
N LEU A 46 9.11 3.41 -15.36
CA LEU A 46 10.20 2.78 -16.11
C LEU A 46 10.40 1.32 -15.75
N ILE A 47 9.73 0.82 -14.73
CA ILE A 47 9.86 -0.57 -14.28
C ILE A 47 8.91 -1.44 -15.12
N PRO A 48 9.41 -2.42 -15.88
CA PRO A 48 8.59 -3.11 -16.88
C PRO A 48 7.43 -3.92 -16.33
N ASN A 49 7.60 -4.54 -15.16
CA ASN A 49 6.57 -5.39 -14.59
C ASN A 49 5.76 -4.68 -13.50
N LEU A 50 5.81 -3.36 -13.48
CA LEU A 50 5.09 -2.56 -12.51
C LEU A 50 3.94 -1.83 -13.16
N GLU A 51 2.78 -1.90 -12.54
CA GLU A 51 1.60 -1.19 -12.97
C GLU A 51 1.15 -0.23 -11.86
N ILE A 52 0.90 1.03 -12.22
CA ILE A 52 0.36 2.01 -11.29
C ILE A 52 -1.14 2.08 -11.51
N ILE A 53 -1.90 1.82 -10.47
CA ILE A 53 -3.35 1.84 -10.55
C ILE A 53 -3.87 3.00 -9.70
N GLN A 54 -4.52 3.95 -10.37
CA GLN A 54 -5.17 5.06 -9.68
C GLN A 54 -6.55 4.59 -9.25
N THR A 55 -6.80 4.61 -7.95
CA THR A 55 -8.06 4.11 -7.43
C THR A 55 -8.37 4.73 -6.09
N ASN A 56 -9.65 4.72 -5.73
CA ASN A 56 -10.06 5.08 -4.39
C ASN A 56 -9.91 3.86 -3.48
N ILE A 57 -8.86 3.89 -2.65
CA ILE A 57 -8.52 2.75 -1.80
C ILE A 57 -9.49 2.55 -0.64
N LEU A 58 -10.38 3.51 -0.40
CA LEU A 58 -11.40 3.37 0.63
C LEU A 58 -12.66 2.69 0.11
N GLU A 59 -12.70 2.35 -1.17
CA GLU A 59 -13.80 1.58 -1.75
C GLU A 59 -13.50 0.09 -1.64
N GLN A 60 -14.27 -0.61 -0.82
CA GLN A 60 -14.04 -2.04 -0.58
C GLN A 60 -14.07 -2.85 -1.88
N ARG A 61 -14.98 -2.52 -2.78
CA ARG A 61 -15.10 -3.23 -4.05
C ARG A 61 -13.81 -3.13 -4.87
N ASN A 62 -13.19 -1.96 -4.87
CA ASN A 62 -11.95 -1.77 -5.61
C ASN A 62 -10.83 -2.66 -5.06
N LEU A 63 -10.70 -2.69 -3.74
CA LEU A 63 -9.67 -3.51 -3.12
C LEU A 63 -9.91 -5.00 -3.37
N ASN A 64 -11.15 -5.43 -3.22
CA ASN A 64 -11.48 -6.84 -3.44
C ASN A 64 -11.13 -7.28 -4.86
N THR A 65 -11.39 -6.41 -5.84
CA THR A 65 -11.11 -6.72 -7.23
C THR A 65 -9.61 -6.70 -7.53
N ILE A 66 -8.92 -5.64 -7.08
CA ILE A 66 -7.50 -5.47 -7.38
C ILE A 66 -6.65 -6.53 -6.70
N PHE A 67 -7.03 -6.95 -5.50
CA PHE A 67 -6.27 -7.94 -4.75
C PHE A 67 -6.41 -9.36 -5.30
N THR A 68 -7.28 -9.58 -6.27
CA THR A 68 -7.51 -10.91 -6.83
C THR A 68 -6.21 -11.51 -7.36
N GLY A 69 -5.90 -12.74 -6.91
CA GLY A 69 -4.72 -13.45 -7.39
C GLY A 69 -3.40 -12.96 -6.83
N SER A 70 -3.43 -12.10 -5.84
CA SER A 70 -2.19 -11.56 -5.26
C SER A 70 -1.60 -12.54 -4.24
N ASP A 71 -0.28 -12.59 -4.18
CA ASP A 71 0.44 -13.39 -3.20
C ASP A 71 0.78 -12.60 -1.96
N VAL A 72 1.09 -11.32 -2.12
CA VAL A 72 1.53 -10.46 -1.02
C VAL A 72 0.88 -9.09 -1.17
N VAL A 73 0.43 -8.54 -0.05
CA VAL A 73 -0.04 -7.15 0.02
C VAL A 73 0.84 -6.41 1.03
N ILE A 74 1.37 -5.27 0.63
CA ILE A 74 2.21 -4.43 1.48
C ILE A 74 1.55 -3.06 1.61
N ASN A 75 1.32 -2.63 2.83
CA ASN A 75 0.72 -1.33 3.10
C ASN A 75 1.76 -0.38 3.67
N THR A 76 2.06 0.69 2.94
CA THR A 76 2.97 1.74 3.39
C THR A 76 2.26 3.06 3.63
N ILE A 77 0.93 3.08 3.50
CA ILE A 77 0.16 4.31 3.64
C ILE A 77 0.07 4.73 5.09
N GLY A 78 0.12 6.03 5.30
CA GLY A 78 -0.09 6.60 6.63
C GLY A 78 1.14 6.77 7.47
N ILE A 79 2.28 6.31 6.98
CA ILE A 79 3.51 6.40 7.76
C ILE A 79 3.97 7.83 7.91
N LEU A 80 3.88 8.62 6.85
CA LEU A 80 4.42 9.97 6.80
C LEU A 80 3.38 11.06 6.64
N ASN A 81 2.11 10.70 6.55
CA ASN A 81 1.08 11.66 6.19
C ASN A 81 0.13 11.97 7.33
N GLU A 82 0.12 13.22 7.74
CA GLU A 82 -0.97 13.79 8.49
C GLU A 82 -1.79 14.59 7.50
N PHE A 83 -2.92 14.04 7.09
CA PHE A 83 -3.63 14.60 5.94
C PHE A 83 -4.33 15.90 6.23
N ASN A 84 -4.81 16.09 7.45
CA ASN A 84 -5.42 17.33 7.80
C ASN A 84 -5.68 17.41 9.29
N GLU A 85 -6.29 18.51 9.69
CA GLU A 85 -6.42 18.88 11.08
C GLU A 85 -7.56 18.19 11.81
N ASP A 86 -8.44 17.53 11.09
CA ASP A 86 -9.69 17.04 11.65
C ASP A 86 -9.64 15.60 12.10
N ASN A 87 -8.53 15.20 12.68
CA ASN A 87 -8.33 13.83 13.16
C ASN A 87 -8.64 12.75 12.12
N THR A 88 -8.79 13.14 10.88
CA THR A 88 -9.12 12.21 9.82
C THR A 88 -8.00 11.21 9.55
N PHE A 89 -6.76 11.55 9.97
CA PHE A 89 -5.65 10.62 9.84
C PHE A 89 -5.98 9.29 10.54
N GLU A 90 -6.41 9.35 11.81
CA GLU A 90 -6.71 8.14 12.56
C GLU A 90 -7.93 7.42 12.02
N ILE A 91 -8.96 8.16 11.64
CA ILE A 91 -10.17 7.58 11.11
C ILE A 91 -9.90 6.89 9.77
N MET A 92 -9.17 7.56 8.88
CA MET A 92 -8.84 6.99 7.59
C MET A 92 -7.94 5.77 7.74
N HIS A 93 -6.98 5.85 8.65
CA HIS A 93 -6.08 4.73 8.88
C HIS A 93 -6.84 3.50 9.38
N PHE A 94 -7.76 3.71 10.32
CA PHE A 94 -8.57 2.64 10.85
C PHE A 94 -9.46 2.02 9.78
N GLU A 95 -10.16 2.88 9.03
CA GLU A 95 -11.05 2.41 7.97
C GLU A 95 -10.28 1.67 6.87
N LEU A 96 -9.13 2.21 6.47
CA LEU A 96 -8.32 1.58 5.45
C LEU A 96 -7.83 0.21 5.91
N THR A 97 -7.37 0.12 7.15
CA THR A 97 -6.88 -1.15 7.69
C THR A 97 -7.98 -2.20 7.70
N LYS A 98 -9.19 -1.82 8.08
CA LYS A 98 -10.33 -2.73 8.07
C LYS A 98 -10.63 -3.22 6.64
N LYS A 99 -10.61 -2.32 5.68
CA LYS A 99 -10.92 -2.67 4.30
C LYS A 99 -9.84 -3.54 3.68
N ILE A 100 -8.59 -3.28 4.01
CA ILE A 100 -7.49 -4.12 3.54
C ILE A 100 -7.64 -5.52 4.12
N SER A 101 -7.90 -5.63 5.41
CA SER A 101 -8.09 -6.94 6.05
C SER A 101 -9.24 -7.71 5.42
N SER A 102 -10.33 -7.03 5.13
CA SER A 102 -11.47 -7.65 4.49
C SER A 102 -11.13 -8.17 3.10
N ALA A 103 -10.39 -7.37 2.31
CA ALA A 103 -9.99 -7.77 0.97
C ALA A 103 -9.01 -8.95 1.00
N ILE A 104 -8.12 -8.97 1.99
CA ILE A 104 -7.18 -10.07 2.16
C ILE A 104 -7.91 -11.37 2.45
N LYS A 105 -8.89 -11.33 3.34
CA LYS A 105 -9.70 -12.51 3.66
C LYS A 105 -10.53 -12.96 2.46
N HIS A 106 -11.12 -11.99 1.76
CA HIS A 106 -11.93 -12.27 0.59
C HIS A 106 -11.13 -13.01 -0.49
N ASN A 107 -9.89 -12.63 -0.67
CA ASN A 107 -9.02 -13.18 -1.72
C ASN A 107 -8.09 -14.28 -1.21
N LYS A 108 -8.18 -14.62 0.07
CA LYS A 108 -7.38 -15.68 0.68
C LYS A 108 -5.88 -15.44 0.52
N ILE A 109 -5.47 -14.18 0.64
CA ILE A 109 -4.07 -13.79 0.52
C ILE A 109 -3.31 -14.22 1.76
N LYS A 110 -2.14 -14.84 1.57
CA LYS A 110 -1.40 -15.47 2.67
C LYS A 110 -0.44 -14.54 3.36
N ARG A 111 0.01 -13.47 2.71
CA ARG A 111 1.02 -12.59 3.29
C ARG A 111 0.57 -11.15 3.23
N TYR A 112 0.58 -10.52 4.38
CA TYR A 112 0.29 -9.10 4.50
C TYR A 112 1.36 -8.45 5.37
N LEU A 113 1.98 -7.39 4.84
CA LEU A 113 2.98 -6.62 5.56
C LEU A 113 2.46 -5.21 5.76
N HIS A 114 2.50 -4.76 7.00
CA HIS A 114 2.12 -3.39 7.33
C HIS A 114 3.35 -2.68 7.87
N ILE A 115 3.76 -1.62 7.19
CA ILE A 115 4.92 -0.85 7.61
C ILE A 115 4.44 0.33 8.43
N SER A 116 4.86 0.36 9.69
CA SER A 116 4.47 1.43 10.59
C SER A 116 5.71 2.11 11.16
N SER A 117 5.50 3.26 11.78
CA SER A 117 6.58 4.00 12.40
C SER A 117 7.13 3.24 13.61
N LEU A 118 8.43 3.24 13.75
CA LEU A 118 9.10 2.52 14.82
C LEU A 118 8.69 3.00 16.21
N ASN A 119 8.47 4.27 16.38
CA ASN A 119 8.15 4.86 17.68
C ASN A 119 6.71 5.37 17.73
N ALA A 120 5.81 4.72 17.03
CA ALA A 120 4.40 5.10 17.03
C ALA A 120 3.84 4.95 18.44
N ASP A 121 3.48 6.07 19.06
CA ASP A 121 2.98 6.12 20.43
C ASP A 121 1.83 7.11 20.49
N PRO A 122 0.65 6.69 20.98
CA PRO A 122 -0.49 7.61 21.05
C PRO A 122 -0.23 8.82 21.95
N LYS A 123 0.77 8.74 22.84
CA LYS A 123 1.14 9.86 23.70
C LYS A 123 2.16 10.80 23.05
N ALA A 124 2.65 10.47 21.88
CA ALA A 124 3.61 11.32 21.20
C ALA A 124 2.95 12.63 20.78
N THR A 125 3.74 13.69 20.79
CA THR A 125 3.22 15.00 20.40
C THR A 125 3.00 15.13 18.91
N SER A 126 3.65 14.27 18.12
CA SER A 126 3.52 14.26 16.68
C SER A 126 2.71 13.04 16.26
N ARG A 127 1.78 13.24 15.32
CA ARG A 127 1.03 12.13 14.76
C ARG A 127 1.87 11.22 13.89
N TYR A 128 3.01 11.71 13.49
CA TYR A 128 3.94 10.93 12.72
C TYR A 128 4.62 9.85 13.56
N LEU A 129 4.87 10.17 14.80
CA LEU A 129 5.41 9.23 15.74
C LEU A 129 4.29 8.50 16.47
#